data_0ff3c9204f5430ec8aac16e769ab7030
#
_entry.id   0ff3c9204f5430ec8aac16e769ab7030
#
_cell.length_a   1.000
_cell.length_b   1.000
_cell.length_c   1.000
_cell.angle_alpha   90.00
_cell.angle_beta   90.00
_cell.angle_gamma   90.00
#
_symmetry.space_group_name_H-M   'P 1'
#
loop_
_entity.id
_entity.type
_entity.pdbx_description
1 polymer ?
#
loop_
_entity_poly.entity_id
_entity_poly.type
_entity_poly.pdbx_seq_one_letter_code
_entity_poly.pdbx_strand_id
1 'polypeptide(L)'
;MTHDDLVEELPVGETTELYPGVVVERRCFFKTVALALSSVAVPGVATAQSLKPGNAHLTFDDFLREVIPIARKLVSDTSLSGQDLYLYTLASYAVRLMDVPIPEMRDSGQGVGPGTFIGFNPGGDPFTVLHWRMQPKSIIRYHVHSYGNVLTLGLEGEVRVGNFEVVGERDFDAKGTFKIRKTQDQQLTPGQINLVNLERNYIHGFQAGPKGGRGLDITTRIKEKRPTPFLDLSKKPLDSESNIYEASWSA
;
A
#
# COMPACT_ATOMS: atom_id res chain seq x y z
N MET A 1 11.26 0.90 49.96
CA MET A 1 10.47 0.35 48.83
C MET A 1 10.64 1.34 47.69
N THR A 2 11.57 1.03 46.85
CA THR A 2 12.02 1.88 45.73
C THR A 2 11.19 1.58 44.48
N HIS A 3 10.91 2.61 43.76
CA HIS A 3 9.92 2.71 42.67
C HIS A 3 10.47 2.22 41.31
N ASP A 4 11.19 1.07 41.29
CA ASP A 4 11.95 0.64 40.11
C ASP A 4 11.61 -0.77 39.56
N ASP A 5 10.46 -1.32 39.91
CA ASP A 5 10.09 -2.65 39.40
C ASP A 5 8.72 -2.64 38.73
N LEU A 6 8.60 -2.13 37.52
CA LEU A 6 7.57 -2.48 36.53
C LEU A 6 7.93 -1.91 35.16
N VAL A 7 9.07 -2.34 34.61
CA VAL A 7 9.28 -2.28 33.16
C VAL A 7 8.95 -3.66 32.62
N GLU A 8 7.70 -3.87 32.31
CA GLU A 8 7.24 -5.03 31.54
C GLU A 8 7.91 -4.99 30.16
N GLU A 9 8.83 -5.91 29.89
CA GLU A 9 9.43 -6.09 28.57
C GLU A 9 8.33 -6.46 27.56
N LEU A 10 7.86 -5.47 26.81
CA LEU A 10 7.00 -5.68 25.66
C LEU A 10 7.80 -6.41 24.57
N PRO A 11 7.20 -7.38 23.88
CA PRO A 11 7.89 -8.22 22.90
C PRO A 11 8.58 -7.39 21.83
N VAL A 12 9.77 -7.84 21.44
CA VAL A 12 10.67 -7.27 20.43
C VAL A 12 9.88 -6.90 19.17
N GLY A 13 10.00 -5.64 18.79
CA GLY A 13 9.16 -5.00 17.79
C GLY A 13 9.18 -5.71 16.43
N GLU A 14 8.00 -5.90 15.87
CA GLU A 14 7.83 -6.28 14.48
C GLU A 14 8.45 -5.21 13.58
N THR A 15 9.41 -5.59 12.76
CA THR A 15 10.04 -4.73 11.76
C THR A 15 9.26 -4.84 10.46
N THR A 16 8.97 -3.70 9.84
CA THR A 16 8.37 -3.64 8.49
C THR A 16 9.40 -3.04 7.54
N GLU A 17 9.78 -3.80 6.51
CA GLU A 17 10.63 -3.27 5.45
C GLU A 17 9.77 -2.48 4.48
N LEU A 18 9.91 -1.15 4.47
CA LEU A 18 9.11 -0.24 3.63
C LEU A 18 9.66 -0.10 2.20
N TYR A 19 10.99 -0.27 2.06
CA TYR A 19 11.72 -0.32 0.79
C TYR A 19 12.95 -1.22 0.94
N PRO A 20 13.55 -1.73 -0.14
CA PRO A 20 14.76 -2.53 -0.06
C PRO A 20 15.84 -1.84 0.76
N GLY A 21 16.22 -2.44 1.88
CA GLY A 21 17.23 -1.93 2.80
C GLY A 21 16.75 -0.90 3.84
N VAL A 22 15.46 -0.56 3.87
CA VAL A 22 14.88 0.32 4.90
C VAL A 22 13.97 -0.49 5.81
N VAL A 23 14.58 -1.08 6.83
CA VAL A 23 13.86 -1.72 7.93
C VAL A 23 13.49 -0.64 8.94
N VAL A 24 12.20 -0.41 9.14
CA VAL A 24 11.72 0.56 10.11
C VAL A 24 10.96 -0.17 11.21
N GLU A 25 11.49 -0.13 12.43
CA GLU A 25 10.72 -0.56 13.58
C GLU A 25 9.45 0.29 13.70
N ARG A 26 8.32 -0.33 14.03
CA ARG A 26 7.03 0.35 14.19
C ARG A 26 7.13 1.61 15.06
N ARG A 27 7.99 1.60 16.10
CA ARG A 27 8.29 2.77 16.94
C ARG A 27 9.13 3.84 16.21
N CYS A 28 10.04 3.44 15.33
CA CYS A 28 10.88 4.36 14.57
C CYS A 28 10.13 4.97 13.39
N PHE A 29 9.19 4.26 12.78
CA PHE A 29 8.34 4.78 11.71
C PHE A 29 7.63 6.07 12.13
N PHE A 30 6.97 6.07 13.28
CA PHE A 30 6.29 7.28 13.78
C PHE A 30 7.25 8.42 14.10
N LYS A 31 8.46 8.12 14.59
CA LYS A 31 9.51 9.14 14.83
C LYS A 31 10.03 9.71 13.52
N THR A 32 10.28 8.87 12.52
CA THR A 32 10.82 9.28 11.20
C THR A 32 9.80 10.10 10.43
N VAL A 33 8.53 9.73 10.44
CA VAL A 33 7.44 10.51 9.83
C VAL A 33 7.27 11.84 10.54
N ALA A 34 7.32 11.88 11.87
CA ALA A 34 7.26 13.11 12.65
C ALA A 34 8.46 14.04 12.35
N LEU A 35 9.67 13.50 12.20
CA LEU A 35 10.86 14.28 11.82
C LEU A 35 10.78 14.80 10.38
N ALA A 36 10.32 13.99 9.43
CA ALA A 36 10.16 14.40 8.04
C ALA A 36 9.12 15.53 7.91
N LEU A 37 8.02 15.45 8.67
CA LEU A 37 7.00 16.50 8.71
C LEU A 37 7.48 17.79 9.40
N SER A 38 8.40 17.69 10.35
CA SER A 38 8.97 18.86 11.05
C SER A 38 10.08 19.58 10.26
N SER A 39 10.71 18.89 9.31
CA SER A 39 11.81 19.45 8.49
C SER A 39 11.34 20.13 7.20
N VAL A 40 10.10 19.89 6.76
CA VAL A 40 9.51 20.56 5.60
C VAL A 40 8.69 21.75 6.10
N ALA A 41 9.35 22.91 6.23
CA ALA A 41 8.66 24.19 6.35
C ALA A 41 7.99 24.51 5.01
N VAL A 42 6.77 24.01 4.77
CA VAL A 42 5.94 24.40 3.65
C VAL A 42 5.26 25.72 4.03
N PRO A 43 5.61 26.85 3.37
CA PRO A 43 4.95 28.13 3.66
C PRO A 43 3.46 28.01 3.40
N GLY A 44 2.64 28.27 4.41
CA GLY A 44 1.18 28.25 4.32
C GLY A 44 0.50 26.99 4.81
N VAL A 45 1.21 26.03 5.39
CA VAL A 45 0.59 25.00 6.22
C VAL A 45 0.33 25.65 7.57
N ALA A 46 -0.93 25.89 7.91
CA ALA A 46 -1.33 26.13 9.28
C ALA A 46 -0.61 25.08 10.14
N THR A 47 0.15 25.57 11.13
CA THR A 47 0.96 24.77 12.04
C THR A 47 0.31 23.42 12.28
N ALA A 48 0.99 22.35 11.85
CA ALA A 48 0.58 21.00 12.22
C ALA A 48 0.41 21.04 13.72
N GLN A 49 -0.85 21.09 14.17
CA GLN A 49 -1.16 20.89 15.57
C GLN A 49 -0.46 19.60 15.91
N SER A 50 0.50 19.66 16.80
CA SER A 50 1.39 18.58 17.15
C SER A 50 0.57 17.29 17.13
N LEU A 51 0.84 16.44 16.15
CA LEU A 51 0.33 15.08 16.14
C LEU A 51 0.89 14.46 17.41
N LYS A 52 0.16 14.62 18.51
CA LYS A 52 0.43 13.82 19.69
C LYS A 52 0.38 12.39 19.17
N PRO A 53 1.39 11.57 19.44
CA PRO A 53 1.32 10.15 19.17
C PRO A 53 0.26 9.57 20.13
N GLY A 54 -0.99 9.86 19.81
CA GLY A 54 -2.12 9.27 20.49
C GLY A 54 -2.43 7.97 19.78
N ASN A 55 -2.48 6.87 20.51
CA ASN A 55 -3.06 5.59 20.12
C ASN A 55 -4.58 5.70 19.81
N ALA A 56 -5.07 6.86 19.45
CA ALA A 56 -6.46 7.08 19.13
C ALA A 56 -6.79 6.39 17.82
N HIS A 57 -7.63 5.37 17.90
CA HIS A 57 -8.25 4.75 16.74
C HIS A 57 -9.00 5.82 15.92
N LEU A 58 -8.94 5.68 14.59
CA LEU A 58 -9.68 6.52 13.67
C LEU A 58 -10.87 5.74 13.13
N THR A 59 -12.05 6.35 13.17
CA THR A 59 -13.16 5.87 12.35
C THR A 59 -12.84 6.10 10.87
N PHE A 60 -13.55 5.40 9.99
CA PHE A 60 -13.35 5.59 8.56
C PHE A 60 -13.70 7.02 8.10
N ASP A 61 -14.74 7.62 8.66
CA ASP A 61 -15.14 9.00 8.35
C ASP A 61 -14.11 10.02 8.84
N ASP A 62 -13.55 9.83 10.04
CA ASP A 62 -12.46 10.66 10.56
C ASP A 62 -11.22 10.56 9.67
N PHE A 63 -10.87 9.34 9.25
CA PHE A 63 -9.79 9.12 8.32
C PHE A 63 -9.99 9.91 7.03
N LEU A 64 -11.15 9.79 6.39
CA LEU A 64 -11.44 10.53 5.14
C LEU A 64 -11.40 12.05 5.37
N ARG A 65 -11.97 12.54 6.47
CA ARG A 65 -11.95 13.98 6.79
C ARG A 65 -10.54 14.53 6.91
N GLU A 66 -9.64 13.79 7.59
CA GLU A 66 -8.26 14.23 7.80
C GLU A 66 -7.39 14.08 6.54
N VAL A 67 -7.59 13.02 5.77
CA VAL A 67 -6.64 12.64 4.71
C VAL A 67 -6.99 13.24 3.35
N ILE A 68 -8.27 13.46 3.02
CA ILE A 68 -8.66 14.05 1.74
C ILE A 68 -8.02 15.45 1.51
N PRO A 69 -8.03 16.37 2.48
CA PRO A 69 -7.34 17.66 2.31
C PRO A 69 -5.83 17.51 2.06
N ILE A 70 -5.19 16.56 2.76
CA ILE A 70 -3.77 16.26 2.59
C ILE A 70 -3.50 15.73 1.18
N ALA A 71 -4.33 14.79 0.71
CA ALA A 71 -4.21 14.23 -0.63
C ALA A 71 -4.34 15.29 -1.72
N ARG A 72 -5.35 16.13 -1.64
CA ARG A 72 -5.56 17.24 -2.58
C ARG A 72 -4.36 18.18 -2.66
N LYS A 73 -3.71 18.42 -1.54
CA LYS A 73 -2.54 19.28 -1.46
C LYS A 73 -1.29 18.61 -2.02
N LEU A 74 -1.04 17.36 -1.65
CA LEU A 74 0.17 16.63 -2.04
C LEU A 74 0.11 16.07 -3.47
N VAL A 75 -1.07 15.86 -4.03
CA VAL A 75 -1.25 15.43 -5.43
C VAL A 75 -0.65 16.43 -6.44
N SER A 76 -0.52 17.70 -6.07
CA SER A 76 0.15 18.70 -6.91
C SER A 76 1.67 18.49 -7.02
N ASP A 77 2.30 17.81 -6.05
CA ASP A 77 3.71 17.46 -6.09
C ASP A 77 3.87 16.01 -6.56
N THR A 78 4.12 15.82 -7.85
CA THR A 78 4.31 14.52 -8.49
C THR A 78 5.78 14.07 -8.51
N SER A 79 6.69 14.80 -7.85
CA SER A 79 8.06 14.34 -7.66
C SER A 79 8.08 13.03 -6.86
N LEU A 80 9.14 12.24 -7.02
CA LEU A 80 9.28 10.99 -6.27
C LEU A 80 9.25 11.23 -4.75
N SER A 81 9.94 12.27 -4.29
CA SER A 81 9.95 12.67 -2.87
C SER A 81 8.58 13.13 -2.38
N GLY A 82 7.82 13.86 -3.20
CA GLY A 82 6.44 14.29 -2.88
C GLY A 82 5.51 13.08 -2.76
N GLN A 83 5.59 12.12 -3.68
CA GLN A 83 4.82 10.90 -3.63
C GLN A 83 5.16 10.03 -2.40
N ASP A 84 6.45 9.90 -2.07
CA ASP A 84 6.90 9.15 -0.91
C ASP A 84 6.41 9.82 0.40
N LEU A 85 6.60 11.12 0.54
CA LEU A 85 6.12 11.87 1.70
C LEU A 85 4.60 11.72 1.88
N TYR A 86 3.87 11.82 0.78
CA TYR A 86 2.42 11.62 0.78
C TYR A 86 2.04 10.22 1.27
N LEU A 87 2.64 9.17 0.69
CA LEU A 87 2.34 7.80 1.06
C LEU A 87 2.67 7.49 2.53
N TYR A 88 3.79 8.00 3.04
CA TYR A 88 4.12 7.86 4.47
C TYR A 88 3.11 8.59 5.37
N THR A 89 2.68 9.77 4.95
CA THR A 89 1.64 10.51 5.67
C THR A 89 0.34 9.71 5.70
N LEU A 90 -0.11 9.23 4.53
CA LEU A 90 -1.31 8.41 4.40
C LEU A 90 -1.22 7.13 5.26
N ALA A 91 -0.07 6.48 5.26
CA ALA A 91 0.20 5.28 6.06
C ALA A 91 0.04 5.55 7.57
N SER A 92 0.52 6.69 8.06
CA SER A 92 0.40 7.07 9.47
C SER A 92 -1.04 7.21 9.96
N TYR A 93 -1.95 7.54 9.05
CA TYR A 93 -3.39 7.55 9.35
C TYR A 93 -4.01 6.17 9.15
N ALA A 94 -3.67 5.47 8.06
CA ALA A 94 -4.27 4.19 7.70
C ALA A 94 -4.05 3.10 8.74
N VAL A 95 -2.87 3.02 9.37
CA VAL A 95 -2.58 2.03 10.43
C VAL A 95 -3.40 2.23 11.70
N ARG A 96 -4.08 3.35 11.83
CA ARG A 96 -4.98 3.70 12.95
C ARG A 96 -6.44 3.43 12.65
N LEU A 97 -6.74 3.03 11.40
CA LEU A 97 -8.11 2.74 10.97
C LEU A 97 -8.68 1.57 11.75
N MET A 98 -9.86 1.79 12.30
CA MET A 98 -10.72 0.79 12.90
C MET A 98 -12.11 0.92 12.27
N ASP A 99 -12.88 -0.14 12.33
CA ASP A 99 -14.29 -0.15 11.94
C ASP A 99 -14.57 0.33 10.50
N VAL A 100 -13.69 -0.09 9.56
CA VAL A 100 -13.90 0.21 8.15
C VAL A 100 -15.20 -0.45 7.67
N PRO A 101 -16.17 0.33 7.18
CA PRO A 101 -17.43 -0.22 6.70
C PRO A 101 -17.18 -1.21 5.54
N ILE A 102 -17.83 -2.36 5.59
CA ILE A 102 -17.77 -3.33 4.49
C ILE A 102 -18.84 -2.92 3.47
N PRO A 103 -18.44 -2.51 2.25
CA PRO A 103 -19.39 -2.15 1.20
C PRO A 103 -20.07 -3.39 0.62
N GLU A 104 -21.04 -3.18 -0.26
CA GLU A 104 -21.55 -4.28 -1.08
C GLU A 104 -20.40 -4.87 -1.90
N MET A 105 -20.15 -6.17 -1.69
CA MET A 105 -19.05 -6.89 -2.32
C MET A 105 -19.56 -7.72 -3.50
N ARG A 106 -18.86 -7.63 -4.64
CA ARG A 106 -19.18 -8.41 -5.85
C ARG A 106 -17.99 -9.29 -6.23
N ASP A 107 -18.29 -10.47 -6.75
CA ASP A 107 -17.25 -11.34 -7.32
C ASP A 107 -16.55 -10.60 -8.47
N SER A 108 -15.25 -10.50 -8.39
CA SER A 108 -14.44 -9.81 -9.40
C SER A 108 -14.21 -10.67 -10.65
N GLY A 109 -14.57 -11.94 -10.61
CA GLY A 109 -14.44 -12.88 -11.73
C GLY A 109 -13.00 -13.18 -12.11
N GLN A 110 -12.83 -13.80 -13.27
CA GLN A 110 -11.51 -14.21 -13.77
C GLN A 110 -10.58 -13.04 -14.10
N GLY A 111 -11.14 -11.88 -14.42
CA GLY A 111 -10.36 -10.70 -14.81
C GLY A 111 -9.40 -10.24 -13.71
N VAL A 112 -9.86 -10.14 -12.48
CA VAL A 112 -9.03 -9.76 -11.32
C VAL A 112 -8.43 -11.00 -10.65
N GLY A 113 -9.26 -12.00 -10.36
CA GLY A 113 -8.87 -13.27 -9.76
C GLY A 113 -10.06 -14.03 -9.18
N PRO A 114 -10.19 -15.32 -9.48
CA PRO A 114 -11.29 -16.13 -8.98
C PRO A 114 -11.25 -16.21 -7.45
N GLY A 115 -12.43 -16.16 -6.81
CA GLY A 115 -12.56 -16.19 -5.37
C GLY A 115 -12.17 -14.87 -4.68
N THR A 116 -12.04 -13.80 -5.46
CA THR A 116 -11.83 -12.44 -4.97
C THR A 116 -13.10 -11.62 -5.13
N PHE A 117 -13.51 -10.98 -4.05
CA PHE A 117 -14.67 -10.09 -4.01
C PHE A 117 -14.17 -8.66 -3.81
N ILE A 118 -14.76 -7.73 -4.54
CA ILE A 118 -14.42 -6.31 -4.46
C ILE A 118 -15.67 -5.47 -4.21
N GLY A 119 -15.46 -4.33 -3.54
CA GLY A 119 -16.47 -3.31 -3.33
C GLY A 119 -15.79 -1.97 -3.11
N PHE A 120 -16.54 -0.88 -3.24
CA PHE A 120 -16.00 0.45 -3.06
C PHE A 120 -16.63 1.12 -1.85
N ASN A 121 -15.79 1.56 -0.93
CA ASN A 121 -16.20 2.43 0.14
C ASN A 121 -16.41 3.85 -0.40
N PRO A 122 -17.29 4.65 0.23
CA PRO A 122 -17.35 6.07 -0.03
C PRO A 122 -15.95 6.70 0.08
N GLY A 123 -15.61 7.51 -0.88
CA GLY A 123 -14.36 8.25 -0.94
C GLY A 123 -14.66 9.66 -1.40
N GLY A 124 -13.67 10.37 -1.85
CA GLY A 124 -13.82 11.69 -2.45
C GLY A 124 -12.59 11.99 -3.28
N ASP A 125 -12.76 12.70 -4.40
CA ASP A 125 -11.61 13.07 -5.22
C ASP A 125 -10.50 13.71 -4.39
N PRO A 126 -9.25 13.21 -4.52
CA PRO A 126 -8.70 12.27 -5.49
C PRO A 126 -8.68 10.79 -5.06
N PHE A 127 -9.43 10.40 -4.03
CA PHE A 127 -9.42 9.07 -3.47
C PHE A 127 -10.39 8.09 -4.13
N THR A 128 -9.92 6.85 -4.28
CA THR A 128 -10.76 5.67 -4.43
C THR A 128 -10.36 4.65 -3.37
N VAL A 129 -11.32 4.16 -2.60
CA VAL A 129 -11.09 3.14 -1.58
C VAL A 129 -11.74 1.85 -2.05
N LEU A 130 -10.92 0.95 -2.55
CA LEU A 130 -11.31 -0.39 -2.96
C LEU A 130 -11.20 -1.33 -1.75
N HIS A 131 -12.28 -1.94 -1.35
CA HIS A 131 -12.31 -2.99 -0.36
C HIS A 131 -12.23 -4.33 -1.09
N TRP A 132 -11.32 -5.20 -0.69
CA TRP A 132 -11.18 -6.53 -1.24
C TRP A 132 -11.27 -7.59 -0.16
N ARG A 133 -11.86 -8.75 -0.51
CA ARG A 133 -11.90 -9.97 0.27
C ARG A 133 -11.53 -11.14 -0.60
N MET A 134 -10.58 -11.93 -0.15
CA MET A 134 -10.03 -13.06 -0.85
C MET A 134 -10.39 -14.36 -0.13
N GLN A 135 -10.94 -15.32 -0.86
CA GLN A 135 -11.11 -16.68 -0.36
C GLN A 135 -9.74 -17.36 -0.13
N PRO A 136 -9.69 -18.44 0.67
CA PRO A 136 -8.46 -19.22 0.83
C PRO A 136 -7.81 -19.57 -0.51
N LYS A 137 -6.51 -19.34 -0.62
CA LYS A 137 -5.69 -19.65 -1.81
C LYS A 137 -6.04 -18.88 -3.08
N SER A 138 -7.02 -17.96 -3.05
CA SER A 138 -7.30 -17.10 -4.20
C SER A 138 -6.17 -16.13 -4.46
N ILE A 139 -6.18 -15.55 -5.66
CA ILE A 139 -5.18 -14.58 -6.10
C ILE A 139 -5.87 -13.32 -6.60
N ILE A 140 -5.22 -12.17 -6.45
CA ILE A 140 -5.40 -10.99 -7.30
C ILE A 140 -4.20 -10.99 -8.25
N ARG A 141 -4.48 -11.04 -9.55
CA ARG A 141 -3.44 -11.08 -10.58
C ARG A 141 -2.53 -9.87 -10.48
N TYR A 142 -1.29 -10.03 -10.90
CA TYR A 142 -0.36 -8.91 -10.99
C TYR A 142 -0.90 -7.85 -11.94
N HIS A 143 -0.90 -6.60 -11.50
CA HIS A 143 -1.44 -5.48 -12.25
C HIS A 143 -0.70 -4.19 -11.92
N VAL A 144 -0.89 -3.19 -12.78
CA VAL A 144 -0.18 -1.91 -12.69
C VAL A 144 -1.11 -0.80 -12.22
N HIS A 145 -0.62 0.03 -11.30
CA HIS A 145 -1.22 1.31 -10.97
C HIS A 145 -0.52 2.44 -11.71
N SER A 146 -0.88 2.66 -12.97
CA SER A 146 -0.23 3.65 -13.85
C SER A 146 -0.70 5.08 -13.66
N TYR A 147 -1.72 5.31 -12.83
CA TYR A 147 -2.39 6.61 -12.71
C TYR A 147 -2.39 7.19 -11.29
N GLY A 148 -1.91 6.47 -10.30
CA GLY A 148 -1.93 6.96 -8.93
C GLY A 148 -1.10 6.14 -7.96
N ASN A 149 -0.95 6.69 -6.77
CA ASN A 149 -0.34 6.00 -5.65
C ASN A 149 -1.36 5.10 -4.97
N VAL A 150 -0.92 3.96 -4.47
CA VAL A 150 -1.76 3.02 -3.73
C VAL A 150 -1.13 2.70 -2.39
N LEU A 151 -1.93 2.79 -1.36
CA LEU A 151 -1.65 2.18 -0.06
C LEU A 151 -2.58 0.99 0.11
N THR A 152 -2.01 -0.19 0.23
CA THR A 152 -2.76 -1.39 0.62
C THR A 152 -2.65 -1.59 2.12
N LEU A 153 -3.78 -1.79 2.81
CA LEU A 153 -3.86 -2.08 4.25
C LEU A 153 -4.49 -3.45 4.46
N GLY A 154 -3.79 -4.34 5.16
CA GLY A 154 -4.35 -5.60 5.65
C GLY A 154 -5.33 -5.36 6.80
N LEU A 155 -6.53 -5.95 6.73
CA LEU A 155 -7.56 -5.84 7.77
C LEU A 155 -7.81 -7.15 8.49
N GLU A 156 -7.82 -8.27 7.77
CA GLU A 156 -8.07 -9.60 8.32
C GLU A 156 -7.31 -10.68 7.56
N GLY A 157 -7.00 -11.76 8.25
CA GLY A 157 -6.32 -12.90 7.67
C GLY A 157 -4.86 -12.62 7.31
N GLU A 158 -4.38 -13.29 6.26
CA GLU A 158 -3.01 -13.22 5.81
C GLU A 158 -2.96 -13.28 4.29
N VAL A 159 -2.33 -12.29 3.68
CA VAL A 159 -2.20 -12.17 2.22
C VAL A 159 -0.75 -11.85 1.88
N ARG A 160 -0.14 -12.67 1.03
CA ARG A 160 1.18 -12.40 0.49
C ARG A 160 1.07 -11.40 -0.65
N VAL A 161 1.86 -10.34 -0.61
CA VAL A 161 1.96 -9.31 -1.65
C VAL A 161 3.32 -9.39 -2.31
N GLY A 162 3.33 -9.49 -3.64
CA GLY A 162 4.55 -9.35 -4.44
C GLY A 162 4.52 -8.04 -5.21
N ASN A 163 5.59 -7.23 -5.11
CA ASN A 163 5.75 -6.04 -5.91
C ASN A 163 6.85 -6.23 -6.95
N PHE A 164 6.68 -5.58 -8.10
CA PHE A 164 7.62 -5.65 -9.22
C PHE A 164 7.76 -4.29 -9.92
N GLU A 165 8.84 -4.20 -10.70
CA GLU A 165 9.15 -3.09 -11.60
C GLU A 165 9.65 -3.64 -12.93
N VAL A 166 9.33 -2.98 -14.04
CA VAL A 166 9.88 -3.32 -15.35
C VAL A 166 11.38 -3.03 -15.35
N VAL A 167 12.17 -3.95 -15.93
CA VAL A 167 13.61 -3.75 -16.14
C VAL A 167 13.81 -3.08 -17.50
N GLY A 168 14.27 -1.84 -17.47
CA GLY A 168 14.42 -1.01 -18.66
C GLY A 168 13.26 -0.04 -18.88
N GLU A 169 12.93 0.23 -20.12
CA GLU A 169 11.88 1.17 -20.50
C GLU A 169 10.48 0.60 -20.17
N ARG A 170 9.62 1.44 -19.62
CA ARG A 170 8.22 1.11 -19.34
C ARG A 170 7.35 1.39 -20.54
N ASP A 171 6.92 0.32 -21.19
CA ASP A 171 5.91 0.38 -22.25
C ASP A 171 4.74 -0.56 -21.90
N PHE A 172 3.61 0.01 -21.53
CA PHE A 172 2.42 -0.76 -21.17
C PHE A 172 1.66 -1.29 -22.39
N ASP A 173 2.02 -0.84 -23.59
CA ASP A 173 1.47 -1.29 -24.88
C ASP A 173 2.41 -2.27 -25.59
N ALA A 174 3.57 -2.59 -24.99
CA ALA A 174 4.55 -3.52 -25.56
C ALA A 174 3.92 -4.88 -25.87
N LYS A 175 4.21 -5.39 -27.05
CA LYS A 175 3.83 -6.74 -27.45
C LYS A 175 4.96 -7.73 -27.15
N GLY A 176 4.59 -8.92 -26.69
CA GLY A 176 5.55 -9.96 -26.36
C GLY A 176 6.00 -9.94 -24.90
N THR A 177 7.14 -10.56 -24.63
CA THR A 177 7.66 -10.70 -23.28
C THR A 177 8.68 -9.61 -22.96
N PHE A 178 8.72 -9.23 -21.69
CA PHE A 178 9.66 -8.28 -21.12
C PHE A 178 10.14 -8.76 -19.76
N LYS A 179 11.14 -8.11 -19.20
CA LYS A 179 11.71 -8.47 -17.89
C LYS A 179 11.14 -7.57 -16.81
N ILE A 180 10.82 -8.19 -15.67
CA ILE A 180 10.48 -7.47 -14.45
C ILE A 180 11.34 -7.97 -13.30
N ARG A 181 11.61 -7.09 -12.36
CA ARG A 181 12.34 -7.40 -11.11
C ARG A 181 11.36 -7.40 -9.96
N LYS A 182 11.39 -8.45 -9.12
CA LYS A 182 10.71 -8.44 -7.85
C LYS A 182 11.43 -7.48 -6.92
N THR A 183 10.71 -6.48 -6.42
CA THR A 183 11.22 -5.45 -5.52
C THR A 183 10.84 -5.71 -4.08
N GLN A 184 9.68 -6.36 -3.87
CA GLN A 184 9.19 -6.66 -2.54
C GLN A 184 8.39 -7.97 -2.54
N ASP A 185 8.42 -8.67 -1.41
CA ASP A 185 7.65 -9.87 -1.13
C ASP A 185 7.35 -9.89 0.37
N GLN A 186 6.12 -9.60 0.75
CA GLN A 186 5.76 -9.48 2.16
C GLN A 186 4.43 -10.15 2.47
N GLN A 187 4.26 -10.54 3.73
CA GLN A 187 2.96 -10.91 4.28
C GLN A 187 2.23 -9.65 4.76
N LEU A 188 0.99 -9.49 4.31
CA LEU A 188 0.06 -8.50 4.85
C LEU A 188 -0.84 -9.18 5.86
N THR A 189 -0.63 -8.84 7.13
CA THR A 189 -1.51 -9.18 8.25
C THR A 189 -2.24 -7.92 8.72
N PRO A 190 -3.19 -8.01 9.67
CA PRO A 190 -3.92 -6.83 10.13
C PRO A 190 -3.01 -5.70 10.61
N GLY A 191 -3.25 -4.50 10.07
CA GLY A 191 -2.47 -3.29 10.34
C GLY A 191 -1.17 -3.15 9.57
N GLN A 192 -0.77 -4.14 8.78
CA GLN A 192 0.37 -4.01 7.89
C GLN A 192 -0.02 -3.35 6.57
N ILE A 193 0.94 -2.65 5.95
CA ILE A 193 0.74 -1.88 4.74
C ILE A 193 1.72 -2.27 3.65
N ASN A 194 1.29 -2.09 2.40
CA ASN A 194 2.14 -2.12 1.21
C ASN A 194 1.95 -0.82 0.44
N LEU A 195 3.05 -0.24 -0.05
CA LEU A 195 3.04 1.06 -0.72
C LEU A 195 3.48 0.91 -2.17
N VAL A 196 2.71 1.54 -3.04
CA VAL A 196 2.92 1.61 -4.48
C VAL A 196 2.87 3.07 -4.91
N ASN A 197 3.86 3.54 -5.66
CA ASN A 197 3.80 4.85 -6.32
C ASN A 197 4.04 4.72 -7.82
N LEU A 198 3.96 5.82 -8.55
CA LEU A 198 4.09 5.80 -10.02
C LEU A 198 5.47 5.36 -10.52
N GLU A 199 6.50 5.39 -9.66
CA GLU A 199 7.88 5.10 -10.04
C GLU A 199 8.45 3.84 -9.38
N ARG A 200 7.87 3.44 -8.22
CA ARG A 200 8.37 2.32 -7.42
C ARG A 200 7.25 1.34 -7.07
N ASN A 201 7.57 0.06 -7.13
CA ASN A 201 6.65 -1.02 -6.74
C ASN A 201 5.31 -0.99 -7.51
N TYR A 202 5.25 -0.31 -8.65
CA TYR A 202 4.01 0.03 -9.36
C TYR A 202 3.25 -1.16 -9.96
N ILE A 203 3.83 -2.35 -9.92
CA ILE A 203 3.17 -3.62 -10.22
C ILE A 203 3.01 -4.36 -8.92
N HIS A 204 1.81 -4.78 -8.57
CA HIS A 204 1.59 -5.68 -7.46
C HIS A 204 0.54 -6.75 -7.75
N GLY A 205 0.57 -7.80 -6.94
CA GLY A 205 -0.41 -8.88 -6.95
C GLY A 205 -0.46 -9.57 -5.60
N PHE A 206 -1.54 -10.31 -5.36
CA PHE A 206 -1.82 -10.85 -4.04
C PHE A 206 -2.10 -12.35 -4.11
N GLN A 207 -1.71 -13.06 -3.07
CA GLN A 207 -2.05 -14.45 -2.85
C GLN A 207 -2.55 -14.64 -1.42
N ALA A 208 -3.80 -15.05 -1.27
CA ALA A 208 -4.37 -15.31 0.03
C ALA A 208 -3.78 -16.57 0.67
N GLY A 209 -3.54 -16.49 1.96
CA GLY A 209 -3.15 -17.62 2.79
C GLY A 209 -4.27 -18.65 2.98
N PRO A 210 -4.05 -19.67 3.82
CA PRO A 210 -4.99 -20.77 4.03
C PRO A 210 -6.36 -20.35 4.59
N LYS A 211 -6.44 -19.20 5.23
CA LYS A 211 -7.68 -18.65 5.81
C LYS A 211 -8.33 -17.56 4.98
N GLY A 212 -7.70 -17.19 3.84
CA GLY A 212 -8.10 -16.01 3.09
C GLY A 212 -7.62 -14.73 3.73
N GLY A 213 -8.14 -13.61 3.24
CA GLY A 213 -7.81 -12.30 3.79
C GLY A 213 -8.74 -11.20 3.30
N ARG A 214 -8.68 -10.06 3.98
CA ARG A 214 -9.44 -8.86 3.66
C ARG A 214 -8.57 -7.62 3.86
N GLY A 215 -8.73 -6.64 3.00
CA GLY A 215 -8.01 -5.39 3.10
C GLY A 215 -8.57 -4.29 2.23
N LEU A 216 -7.83 -3.20 2.18
CA LEU A 216 -8.16 -2.01 1.41
C LEU A 216 -7.01 -1.66 0.47
N ASP A 217 -7.36 -1.20 -0.72
CA ASP A 217 -6.48 -0.40 -1.57
C ASP A 217 -7.00 1.04 -1.58
N ILE A 218 -6.22 1.91 -0.98
CA ILE A 218 -6.50 3.35 -0.96
C ILE A 218 -5.70 3.97 -2.10
N THR A 219 -6.38 4.20 -3.22
CA THR A 219 -5.77 4.77 -4.42
C THR A 219 -5.95 6.28 -4.45
N THR A 220 -4.85 7.01 -4.63
CA THR A 220 -4.85 8.46 -4.84
C THR A 220 -4.51 8.77 -6.28
N ARG A 221 -5.48 9.28 -7.02
CA ARG A 221 -5.31 9.60 -8.44
C ARG A 221 -4.40 10.81 -8.62
N ILE A 222 -3.33 10.64 -9.39
CA ILE A 222 -2.36 11.68 -9.75
C ILE A 222 -2.46 12.05 -11.23
N LYS A 223 -2.75 11.04 -12.07
CA LYS A 223 -2.89 11.18 -13.53
C LYS A 223 -4.28 10.76 -13.96
N GLU A 224 -4.61 11.01 -15.21
CA GLU A 224 -5.84 10.51 -15.81
C GLU A 224 -5.89 8.98 -15.69
N LYS A 225 -7.07 8.47 -15.30
CA LYS A 225 -7.29 7.04 -15.14
C LYS A 225 -7.20 6.34 -16.49
N ARG A 226 -6.38 5.31 -16.55
CA ARG A 226 -6.29 4.39 -17.70
C ARG A 226 -6.76 2.99 -17.27
N PRO A 227 -7.11 2.12 -18.22
CA PRO A 227 -7.34 0.70 -17.92
C PRO A 227 -6.15 0.14 -17.15
N THR A 228 -6.41 -0.72 -16.19
CA THR A 228 -5.39 -1.41 -15.39
C THR A 228 -4.80 -2.55 -16.21
N PRO A 229 -3.53 -2.48 -16.63
CA PRO A 229 -2.91 -3.61 -17.30
C PRO A 229 -2.65 -4.75 -16.31
N PHE A 230 -2.99 -5.96 -16.70
CA PHE A 230 -2.64 -7.17 -15.96
C PHE A 230 -1.42 -7.85 -16.58
N LEU A 231 -0.72 -8.64 -15.78
CA LEU A 231 0.46 -9.38 -16.23
C LEU A 231 0.27 -10.89 -16.05
N ASP A 232 0.82 -11.61 -17.00
CA ASP A 232 1.15 -13.03 -16.86
C ASP A 232 2.64 -13.15 -16.55
N LEU A 233 2.94 -13.84 -15.46
CA LEU A 233 4.29 -13.94 -14.90
C LEU A 233 4.83 -15.36 -15.06
N SER A 234 6.10 -15.51 -15.46
CA SER A 234 6.77 -16.80 -15.45
C SER A 234 6.81 -17.40 -14.04
N LYS A 235 6.62 -18.73 -13.94
CA LYS A 235 6.58 -19.42 -12.64
C LYS A 235 7.93 -19.40 -11.90
N LYS A 236 9.02 -19.23 -12.63
CA LYS A 236 10.39 -19.21 -12.08
C LYS A 236 11.11 -17.95 -12.54
N PRO A 237 12.00 -17.41 -11.72
CA PRO A 237 12.85 -16.31 -12.15
C PRO A 237 13.78 -16.78 -13.28
N LEU A 238 14.09 -15.86 -14.19
CA LEU A 238 15.16 -16.03 -15.20
C LEU A 238 16.53 -16.00 -14.53
N ASP A 239 16.62 -15.18 -13.47
CA ASP A 239 17.81 -15.03 -12.65
C ASP A 239 17.36 -14.95 -11.18
N SER A 240 17.71 -15.98 -10.42
CA SER A 240 17.33 -16.09 -9.02
C SER A 240 18.07 -15.11 -8.10
N GLU A 241 19.29 -14.70 -8.47
CA GLU A 241 20.09 -13.79 -7.65
C GLU A 241 19.55 -12.36 -7.73
N SER A 242 19.15 -11.93 -8.94
CA SER A 242 18.59 -10.59 -9.15
C SER A 242 17.06 -10.53 -9.08
N ASN A 243 16.38 -11.65 -8.81
CA ASN A 243 14.93 -11.75 -8.78
C ASN A 243 14.25 -11.24 -10.06
N ILE A 244 14.83 -11.54 -11.22
CA ILE A 244 14.29 -11.15 -12.53
C ILE A 244 13.39 -12.25 -13.07
N TYR A 245 12.23 -11.86 -13.56
CA TYR A 245 11.22 -12.73 -14.15
C TYR A 245 10.90 -12.29 -15.58
N GLU A 246 10.43 -13.22 -16.39
CA GLU A 246 9.79 -12.91 -17.65
C GLU A 246 8.30 -12.67 -17.42
N ALA A 247 7.77 -11.65 -18.06
CA ALA A 247 6.36 -11.29 -17.99
C ALA A 247 5.84 -10.87 -19.38
N SER A 248 4.53 -10.91 -19.54
CA SER A 248 3.83 -10.32 -20.69
C SER A 248 2.56 -9.64 -20.21
N TRP A 249 2.11 -8.61 -20.94
CA TRP A 249 0.80 -8.04 -20.66
C TRP A 249 -0.28 -9.03 -21.05
N SER A 250 -1.23 -9.21 -20.16
CA SER A 250 -2.40 -10.05 -20.44
C SER A 250 -3.35 -9.32 -21.36
N ALA A 251 -3.89 -10.04 -22.35
CA ALA A 251 -4.90 -9.53 -23.25
C ALA A 251 -6.24 -9.28 -22.56
#